data_0c302e036f282893bde342faa1d3f281
#
_entry.id   0c302e036f282893bde342faa1d3f281
#
_cell.length_a   1.000
_cell.length_b   1.000
_cell.length_c   1.000
_cell.angle_alpha   90.00
_cell.angle_beta   90.00
_cell.angle_gamma   90.00
#
_symmetry.space_group_name_H-M   'P 1'
#
loop_
_entity.id
_entity.type
_entity.pdbx_description
1 polymer ?
#
loop_
_entity_poly.entity_id
_entity_poly.type
_entity_poly.pdbx_seq_one_letter_code
_entity_poly.pdbx_strand_id
1 'polypeptide(L)'
;RKTPVGVYRITSFIPDAELPPRYGPGALPIDYPNSIDRMTQRTGYGIWLHGTEPGYVNRGPYASDGCVSLSNREFEHLREITGNATDIPVILDHAPVWLNQERLQKRRANAITAVQHWHSSWLKTDKAGLAKVYRAMSATSLEEALRNPSQDRPLSPLTADWNYPTIPDIELMGYPHSIETFLARLTFKNAAGSRLIINQYWQHDDTKNWQVVAERRHTQ
;
A
#
# COMPACT_ATOMS: atom_id res chain seq x y z
N ARG A 1 -13.63 9.71 -14.83
CA ARG A 1 -13.31 8.68 -13.80
C ARG A 1 -13.21 9.36 -12.44
N LYS A 2 -13.42 8.61 -11.36
CA LYS A 2 -13.23 9.14 -9.99
C LYS A 2 -11.80 8.88 -9.55
N THR A 3 -11.22 9.81 -8.77
CA THR A 3 -9.97 9.58 -8.06
C THR A 3 -10.14 8.39 -7.12
N PRO A 4 -9.23 7.42 -7.14
CA PRO A 4 -9.34 6.25 -6.27
C PRO A 4 -9.09 6.65 -4.82
N VAL A 5 -9.79 6.00 -3.91
CA VAL A 5 -9.56 6.09 -2.47
C VAL A 5 -8.73 4.91 -2.02
N GLY A 6 -7.62 5.15 -1.36
CA GLY A 6 -6.69 4.09 -0.99
C GLY A 6 -5.35 4.60 -0.46
N VAL A 7 -4.47 3.66 -0.20
CA VAL A 7 -3.06 3.91 0.14
C VAL A 7 -2.22 3.48 -1.04
N TYR A 8 -1.47 4.40 -1.60
CA TYR A 8 -0.64 4.24 -2.78
C TYR A 8 0.79 4.69 -2.50
N ARG A 9 1.67 4.55 -3.51
CA ARG A 9 3.05 5.04 -3.44
C ARG A 9 3.45 5.73 -4.73
N ILE A 10 4.23 6.81 -4.60
CA ILE A 10 4.86 7.47 -5.73
C ILE A 10 5.86 6.50 -6.35
N THR A 11 5.73 6.27 -7.65
CA THR A 11 6.58 5.32 -8.40
C THR A 11 7.73 6.01 -9.13
N SER A 12 7.52 7.24 -9.59
CA SER A 12 8.50 8.01 -10.35
C SER A 12 8.16 9.49 -10.36
N PHE A 13 9.01 10.29 -10.95
CA PHE A 13 8.72 11.65 -11.37
C PHE A 13 8.82 11.76 -12.89
N ILE A 14 7.85 12.43 -13.51
CA ILE A 14 7.84 12.76 -14.93
C ILE A 14 7.98 14.29 -15.06
N PRO A 15 9.06 14.80 -15.65
CA PRO A 15 9.25 16.24 -15.82
C PRO A 15 8.31 16.83 -16.88
N ASP A 16 8.09 18.14 -16.82
CA ASP A 16 7.25 18.89 -17.74
C ASP A 16 7.65 18.72 -19.22
N ALA A 17 8.96 18.60 -19.49
CA ALA A 17 9.48 18.38 -20.84
C ALA A 17 8.98 17.09 -21.52
N GLU A 18 8.53 16.12 -20.73
CA GLU A 18 7.98 14.84 -21.21
C GLU A 18 6.45 14.83 -21.21
N LEU A 19 5.80 15.93 -20.84
CA LEU A 19 4.37 15.99 -20.61
C LEU A 19 3.68 17.08 -21.43
N PRO A 20 2.41 16.88 -21.81
CA PRO A 20 1.59 17.98 -22.31
C PRO A 20 1.43 19.11 -21.27
N PRO A 21 1.31 20.38 -21.69
CA PRO A 21 1.25 21.56 -20.78
C PRO A 21 0.18 21.48 -19.70
N ARG A 22 -0.89 20.70 -19.91
CA ARG A 22 -1.99 20.50 -18.94
C ARG A 22 -1.57 19.86 -17.63
N TYR A 23 -0.37 19.29 -17.54
CA TYR A 23 0.16 18.69 -16.32
C TYR A 23 1.06 19.64 -15.51
N GLY A 24 1.27 20.87 -16.01
CA GLY A 24 2.08 21.89 -15.35
C GLY A 24 3.55 21.49 -15.21
N PRO A 25 4.19 21.75 -14.05
CA PRO A 25 5.63 21.53 -13.89
C PRO A 25 6.03 20.04 -13.76
N GLY A 26 5.09 19.12 -13.89
CA GLY A 26 5.40 17.69 -13.88
C GLY A 26 4.29 16.81 -13.30
N ALA A 27 4.60 15.53 -13.17
CA ALA A 27 3.68 14.55 -12.58
C ALA A 27 4.41 13.53 -11.70
N LEU A 28 3.71 13.06 -10.68
CA LEU A 28 4.10 12.00 -9.77
C LEU A 28 3.11 10.84 -9.91
N PRO A 29 3.40 9.83 -10.74
CA PRO A 29 2.60 8.62 -10.86
C PRO A 29 2.55 7.85 -9.54
N ILE A 30 1.39 7.23 -9.25
CA ILE A 30 1.21 6.34 -8.10
C ILE A 30 0.93 4.91 -8.57
N ASP A 31 1.15 3.94 -7.70
CA ASP A 31 1.04 2.49 -7.97
C ASP A 31 -0.41 1.97 -8.04
N TYR A 32 -1.35 2.81 -8.48
CA TYR A 32 -2.72 2.38 -8.76
C TYR A 32 -2.78 1.48 -10.01
N PRO A 33 -3.57 0.39 -10.02
CA PRO A 33 -4.34 -0.17 -8.90
C PRO A 33 -3.48 -0.99 -7.94
N ASN A 34 -3.72 -0.82 -6.63
CA ASN A 34 -3.11 -1.66 -5.60
C ASN A 34 -3.82 -3.02 -5.47
N SER A 35 -3.44 -3.87 -4.50
CA SER A 35 -4.02 -5.21 -4.36
C SER A 35 -5.51 -5.18 -3.96
N ILE A 36 -5.92 -4.20 -3.13
CA ILE A 36 -7.34 -4.02 -2.78
C ILE A 36 -8.15 -3.59 -4.00
N ASP A 37 -7.61 -2.66 -4.80
CA ASP A 37 -8.30 -2.21 -6.02
C ASP A 37 -8.53 -3.38 -6.97
N ARG A 38 -7.51 -4.21 -7.22
CA ARG A 38 -7.63 -5.40 -8.08
C ARG A 38 -8.62 -6.40 -7.51
N MET A 39 -8.58 -6.68 -6.21
CA MET A 39 -9.52 -7.59 -5.55
C MET A 39 -10.97 -7.09 -5.65
N THR A 40 -11.18 -5.78 -5.62
CA THR A 40 -12.50 -5.15 -5.78
C THR A 40 -12.84 -4.82 -7.24
N GLN A 41 -12.10 -5.40 -8.19
CA GLN A 41 -12.29 -5.24 -9.64
C GLN A 41 -12.19 -3.78 -10.12
N ARG A 42 -11.50 -2.93 -9.37
CA ARG A 42 -11.16 -1.59 -9.84
C ARG A 42 -10.04 -1.70 -10.85
N THR A 43 -10.31 -1.24 -12.05
CA THR A 43 -9.39 -1.31 -13.18
C THR A 43 -8.98 0.08 -13.63
N GLY A 44 -7.96 0.15 -14.46
CA GLY A 44 -7.43 1.38 -15.02
C GLY A 44 -5.95 1.56 -14.66
N TYR A 45 -5.41 2.71 -15.05
CA TYR A 45 -4.01 3.05 -14.85
C TYR A 45 -3.84 4.57 -14.97
N GLY A 46 -2.65 5.07 -14.66
CA GLY A 46 -2.31 6.46 -14.94
C GLY A 46 -2.96 7.45 -13.98
N ILE A 47 -3.02 7.11 -12.69
CA ILE A 47 -3.41 8.06 -11.65
C ILE A 47 -2.14 8.76 -11.17
N TRP A 48 -2.12 10.07 -11.29
CA TRP A 48 -0.97 10.93 -11.00
C TRP A 48 -1.37 12.08 -10.09
N LEU A 49 -0.41 12.57 -9.30
CA LEU A 49 -0.47 13.92 -8.72
C LEU A 49 0.27 14.84 -9.69
N HIS A 50 -0.31 15.94 -10.10
CA HIS A 50 0.30 16.83 -11.10
C HIS A 50 -0.17 18.29 -10.92
N GLY A 51 0.54 19.20 -11.54
CA GLY A 51 0.16 20.60 -11.61
C GLY A 51 -0.97 20.89 -12.61
N THR A 52 -1.09 22.15 -13.03
CA THR A 52 -2.04 22.62 -14.02
C THR A 52 -1.33 23.33 -15.15
N GLU A 53 -2.00 23.49 -16.27
CA GLU A 53 -1.46 24.31 -17.35
C GLU A 53 -1.18 25.76 -16.91
N PRO A 54 -0.20 26.42 -17.56
CA PRO A 54 0.13 27.83 -17.28
C PRO A 54 -1.11 28.72 -17.40
N GLY A 55 -1.28 29.64 -16.44
CA GLY A 55 -2.43 30.55 -16.38
C GLY A 55 -3.62 30.06 -15.57
N TYR A 56 -3.66 28.79 -15.17
CA TYR A 56 -4.66 28.26 -14.24
C TYR A 56 -4.08 28.18 -12.83
N VAL A 57 -4.80 28.70 -11.85
CA VAL A 57 -4.44 28.55 -10.43
C VAL A 57 -4.85 27.17 -9.91
N ASN A 58 -6.08 26.76 -10.24
CA ASN A 58 -6.63 25.45 -9.90
C ASN A 58 -7.55 24.96 -11.01
N ARG A 59 -7.69 23.65 -11.13
CA ARG A 59 -8.78 23.04 -11.92
C ARG A 59 -10.02 22.91 -11.05
N GLY A 60 -11.18 23.09 -11.66
CA GLY A 60 -12.46 22.85 -10.99
C GLY A 60 -12.64 21.36 -10.59
N PRO A 61 -13.60 21.08 -9.70
CA PRO A 61 -13.96 19.72 -9.34
C PRO A 61 -14.30 18.88 -10.58
N TYR A 62 -13.88 17.63 -10.56
CA TYR A 62 -14.12 16.67 -11.67
C TYR A 62 -13.44 17.00 -13.01
N ALA A 63 -12.45 17.87 -13.02
CA ALA A 63 -11.73 18.28 -14.23
C ALA A 63 -10.65 17.27 -14.68
N SER A 64 -10.52 16.12 -14.02
CA SER A 64 -9.55 15.07 -14.37
C SER A 64 -10.22 13.71 -14.56
N ASP A 65 -9.52 12.80 -15.23
CA ASP A 65 -9.92 11.40 -15.37
C ASP A 65 -9.48 10.53 -14.18
N GLY A 66 -9.38 11.11 -13.00
CA GLY A 66 -9.03 10.43 -11.75
C GLY A 66 -7.68 10.88 -11.16
N CYS A 67 -6.89 11.68 -11.86
CA CYS A 67 -5.69 12.30 -11.31
C CYS A 67 -6.02 13.32 -10.24
N VAL A 68 -5.04 13.58 -9.36
CA VAL A 68 -5.08 14.65 -8.37
C VAL A 68 -4.36 15.88 -8.93
N SER A 69 -5.11 16.89 -9.30
CA SER A 69 -4.57 18.15 -9.80
C SER A 69 -4.33 19.11 -8.63
N LEU A 70 -3.12 19.62 -8.52
CA LEU A 70 -2.67 20.62 -7.56
C LEU A 70 -2.42 21.95 -8.28
N SER A 71 -2.42 23.07 -7.56
CA SER A 71 -1.82 24.28 -8.14
C SER A 71 -0.33 24.04 -8.42
N ASN A 72 0.25 24.75 -9.40
CA ASN A 72 1.67 24.55 -9.73
C ASN A 72 2.56 24.83 -8.52
N ARG A 73 2.23 25.83 -7.71
CA ARG A 73 2.95 26.14 -6.47
C ARG A 73 2.90 25.00 -5.46
N GLU A 74 1.73 24.39 -5.25
CA GLU A 74 1.57 23.25 -4.34
C GLU A 74 2.31 22.01 -4.85
N PHE A 75 2.29 21.79 -6.17
CA PHE A 75 3.02 20.70 -6.78
C PHE A 75 4.54 20.88 -6.64
N GLU A 76 5.07 22.08 -6.88
CA GLU A 76 6.48 22.41 -6.67
C GLU A 76 6.89 22.21 -5.21
N HIS A 77 6.07 22.66 -4.26
CA HIS A 77 6.33 22.44 -2.85
C HIS A 77 6.30 20.93 -2.49
N LEU A 78 5.37 20.17 -3.04
CA LEU A 78 5.37 18.73 -2.90
C LEU A 78 6.67 18.10 -3.44
N ARG A 79 7.15 18.58 -4.58
CA ARG A 79 8.43 18.16 -5.18
C ARG A 79 9.64 18.51 -4.32
N GLU A 80 9.66 19.68 -3.68
CA GLU A 80 10.70 20.04 -2.72
C GLU A 80 10.76 19.07 -1.54
N ILE A 81 9.60 18.71 -0.98
CA ILE A 81 9.50 17.77 0.16
C ILE A 81 9.89 16.34 -0.26
N THR A 82 9.45 15.90 -1.41
CA THR A 82 9.69 14.51 -1.86
C THR A 82 11.06 14.33 -2.52
N GLY A 83 11.64 15.40 -3.05
CA GLY A 83 12.89 15.35 -3.82
C GLY A 83 12.77 14.37 -4.99
N ASN A 84 13.78 13.53 -5.17
CA ASN A 84 13.80 12.44 -6.15
C ASN A 84 13.39 11.09 -5.53
N ALA A 85 12.87 11.09 -4.31
CA ALA A 85 12.49 9.86 -3.64
C ALA A 85 11.27 9.22 -4.31
N THR A 86 11.37 7.94 -4.54
CA THR A 86 10.26 7.06 -4.90
C THR A 86 9.78 6.31 -3.66
N ASP A 87 8.68 5.57 -3.78
CA ASP A 87 8.17 4.74 -2.69
C ASP A 87 7.60 5.54 -1.49
N ILE A 88 7.28 6.82 -1.72
CA ILE A 88 6.65 7.69 -0.72
C ILE A 88 5.15 7.35 -0.64
N PRO A 89 4.62 7.11 0.58
CA PRO A 89 3.20 6.79 0.72
C PRO A 89 2.31 8.01 0.41
N VAL A 90 1.22 7.74 -0.31
CA VAL A 90 0.17 8.69 -0.65
C VAL A 90 -1.17 8.12 -0.20
N ILE A 91 -1.83 8.80 0.72
CA ILE A 91 -3.17 8.43 1.18
C ILE A 91 -4.19 9.34 0.47
N LEU A 92 -5.01 8.75 -0.37
CA LEU A 92 -6.12 9.44 -1.02
C LEU A 92 -7.41 9.14 -0.27
N ASP A 93 -7.99 10.17 0.34
CA ASP A 93 -9.22 10.06 1.12
C ASP A 93 -10.07 11.32 0.94
N HIS A 94 -11.38 11.16 0.83
CA HIS A 94 -12.31 12.28 0.75
C HIS A 94 -12.93 12.66 2.11
N ALA A 95 -12.76 11.81 3.13
CA ALA A 95 -13.27 12.03 4.48
C ALA A 95 -12.32 11.43 5.53
N PRO A 96 -11.11 12.01 5.71
CA PRO A 96 -10.12 11.46 6.64
C PRO A 96 -10.64 11.46 8.08
N VAL A 97 -10.47 10.32 8.76
CA VAL A 97 -10.84 10.17 10.17
C VAL A 97 -9.64 10.53 11.04
N TRP A 98 -9.77 11.64 11.76
CA TRP A 98 -8.75 12.09 12.70
C TRP A 98 -8.93 11.40 14.05
N LEU A 99 -7.87 10.79 14.55
CA LEU A 99 -7.83 10.14 15.87
C LEU A 99 -6.99 10.98 16.84
N ASN A 100 -7.39 11.01 18.11
CA ASN A 100 -6.51 11.51 19.15
C ASN A 100 -5.32 10.55 19.35
N GLN A 101 -4.27 11.03 20.01
CA GLN A 101 -3.02 10.29 20.17
C GLN A 101 -3.20 8.94 20.89
N GLU A 102 -4.02 8.90 21.94
CA GLU A 102 -4.30 7.67 22.70
C GLU A 102 -4.94 6.58 21.83
N ARG A 103 -5.99 6.96 21.08
CA ARG A 103 -6.68 6.03 20.16
C ARG A 103 -5.74 5.57 19.03
N LEU A 104 -4.91 6.46 18.53
CA LEU A 104 -3.92 6.12 17.50
C LEU A 104 -2.88 5.13 18.03
N GLN A 105 -2.35 5.35 19.24
CA GLN A 105 -1.38 4.46 19.86
C GLN A 105 -1.98 3.08 20.14
N LYS A 106 -3.20 3.03 20.69
CA LYS A 106 -3.91 1.77 20.93
C LYS A 106 -4.13 0.99 19.63
N ARG A 107 -4.58 1.68 18.58
CA ARG A 107 -4.78 1.06 17.26
C ARG A 107 -3.47 0.52 16.69
N ARG A 108 -2.40 1.31 16.77
CA ARG A 108 -1.07 0.90 16.31
C ARG A 108 -0.56 -0.34 17.06
N ALA A 109 -0.71 -0.37 18.39
CA ALA A 109 -0.29 -1.51 19.20
C ALA A 109 -1.06 -2.79 18.80
N ASN A 110 -2.37 -2.71 18.61
CA ASN A 110 -3.18 -3.84 18.17
C ASN A 110 -2.76 -4.34 16.78
N ALA A 111 -2.50 -3.44 15.84
CA ALA A 111 -2.04 -3.78 14.50
C ALA A 111 -0.64 -4.45 14.53
N ILE A 112 0.28 -3.93 15.33
CA ILE A 112 1.62 -4.53 15.50
C ILE A 112 1.49 -5.94 16.08
N THR A 113 0.65 -6.14 17.09
CA THR A 113 0.42 -7.48 17.69
C THR A 113 -0.09 -8.48 16.65
N ALA A 114 -1.04 -8.06 15.80
CA ALA A 114 -1.57 -8.92 14.74
C ALA A 114 -0.47 -9.32 13.72
N VAL A 115 0.35 -8.37 13.28
CA VAL A 115 1.46 -8.61 12.36
C VAL A 115 2.53 -9.51 12.99
N GLN A 116 2.87 -9.31 14.27
CA GLN A 116 3.84 -10.14 15.00
C GLN A 116 3.33 -11.57 15.16
N HIS A 117 2.05 -11.76 15.44
CA HIS A 117 1.42 -13.08 15.52
C HIS A 117 1.50 -13.81 14.17
N TRP A 118 1.15 -13.13 13.08
CA TRP A 118 1.32 -13.65 11.73
C TRP A 118 2.77 -14.05 11.45
N HIS A 119 3.74 -13.16 11.73
CA HIS A 119 5.15 -13.41 11.50
C HIS A 119 5.67 -14.62 12.30
N SER A 120 5.25 -14.73 13.57
CA SER A 120 5.59 -15.88 14.41
C SER A 120 5.05 -17.20 13.87
N SER A 121 3.80 -17.22 13.41
CA SER A 121 3.19 -18.39 12.77
C SER A 121 3.91 -18.76 11.47
N TRP A 122 4.32 -17.75 10.71
CA TRP A 122 5.07 -17.94 9.47
C TRP A 122 6.46 -18.55 9.70
N LEU A 123 7.23 -18.02 10.65
CA LEU A 123 8.54 -18.53 11.01
C LEU A 123 8.49 -19.98 11.50
N LYS A 124 7.43 -20.37 12.20
CA LYS A 124 7.22 -21.73 12.70
C LYS A 124 6.60 -22.67 11.68
N THR A 125 6.28 -22.20 10.49
CA THR A 125 5.53 -22.95 9.46
C THR A 125 4.19 -23.49 10.02
N ASP A 126 3.57 -22.73 10.94
CA ASP A 126 2.29 -23.06 11.56
C ASP A 126 1.14 -22.80 10.57
N LYS A 127 0.82 -23.82 9.78
CA LYS A 127 -0.25 -23.74 8.77
C LYS A 127 -1.61 -23.44 9.37
N ALA A 128 -1.91 -23.96 10.56
CA ALA A 128 -3.21 -23.75 11.22
C ALA A 128 -3.33 -22.32 11.75
N GLY A 129 -2.27 -21.78 12.33
CA GLY A 129 -2.17 -20.38 12.75
C GLY A 129 -2.30 -19.42 11.57
N LEU A 130 -1.59 -19.70 10.48
CA LEU A 130 -1.67 -18.90 9.26
C LEU A 130 -3.06 -18.95 8.62
N ALA A 131 -3.71 -20.11 8.56
CA ALA A 131 -5.06 -20.24 8.00
C ALA A 131 -6.11 -19.40 8.76
N LYS A 132 -5.92 -19.16 10.06
CA LYS A 132 -6.78 -18.27 10.85
C LYS A 132 -6.58 -16.79 10.52
N VAL A 133 -5.40 -16.43 10.05
CA VAL A 133 -5.04 -15.03 9.75
C VAL A 133 -5.46 -14.63 8.34
N TYR A 134 -5.49 -15.56 7.39
CA TYR A 134 -5.90 -15.24 6.02
C TYR A 134 -7.39 -15.44 5.79
N ARG A 135 -8.07 -14.36 5.38
CA ARG A 135 -9.51 -14.40 5.09
C ARG A 135 -9.79 -15.33 3.91
N ALA A 136 -10.85 -16.12 4.05
CA ALA A 136 -11.35 -17.04 3.01
C ALA A 136 -10.37 -18.15 2.56
N MET A 137 -9.35 -18.46 3.35
CA MET A 137 -8.47 -19.61 3.07
C MET A 137 -8.84 -20.81 3.94
N SER A 138 -9.33 -21.87 3.30
CA SER A 138 -9.30 -23.21 3.89
C SER A 138 -7.84 -23.69 3.98
N ALA A 139 -7.55 -24.63 4.88
CA ALA A 139 -6.21 -25.22 4.96
C ALA A 139 -5.76 -25.79 3.60
N THR A 140 -6.67 -26.33 2.81
CA THR A 140 -6.43 -26.84 1.45
C THR A 140 -6.05 -25.70 0.49
N SER A 141 -6.73 -24.56 0.54
CA SER A 141 -6.41 -23.37 -0.28
C SER A 141 -5.05 -22.76 0.10
N LEU A 142 -4.66 -22.86 1.38
CA LEU A 142 -3.35 -22.41 1.84
C LEU A 142 -2.23 -23.31 1.27
N GLU A 143 -2.41 -24.62 1.27
CA GLU A 143 -1.45 -25.56 0.67
C GLU A 143 -1.31 -25.38 -0.84
N GLU A 144 -2.42 -25.12 -1.52
CA GLU A 144 -2.43 -24.86 -2.97
C GLU A 144 -1.76 -23.52 -3.28
N ALA A 145 -1.99 -22.48 -2.48
CA ALA A 145 -1.34 -21.19 -2.60
C ALA A 145 0.18 -21.28 -2.35
N LEU A 146 0.62 -22.16 -1.45
CA LEU A 146 2.04 -22.43 -1.21
C LEU A 146 2.74 -23.13 -2.38
N ARG A 147 2.00 -23.96 -3.14
CA ARG A 147 2.53 -24.69 -4.30
C ARG A 147 2.61 -23.87 -5.58
N ASN A 148 1.69 -22.89 -5.74
CA ASN A 148 1.57 -22.06 -6.93
C ASN A 148 1.57 -20.57 -6.55
N PRO A 149 2.73 -19.99 -6.22
CA PRO A 149 2.84 -18.59 -5.86
C PRO A 149 2.61 -17.72 -7.08
N SER A 150 1.46 -17.03 -7.15
CA SER A 150 1.29 -15.89 -8.06
C SER A 150 1.64 -14.59 -7.31
N GLN A 151 2.04 -13.55 -8.06
CA GLN A 151 2.46 -12.27 -7.46
C GLN A 151 1.40 -11.59 -6.58
N ASP A 152 0.14 -12.00 -6.70
CA ASP A 152 -1.02 -11.46 -5.96
C ASP A 152 -1.63 -12.48 -4.99
N ARG A 153 -0.94 -13.59 -4.69
CA ARG A 153 -1.41 -14.60 -3.72
C ARG A 153 -0.50 -14.70 -2.51
N PRO A 154 -1.08 -14.90 -1.31
CA PRO A 154 -0.28 -15.05 -0.11
C PRO A 154 0.52 -16.37 -0.15
N LEU A 155 1.75 -16.30 0.33
CA LEU A 155 2.61 -17.41 0.67
C LEU A 155 3.27 -18.15 -0.51
N SER A 156 4.33 -17.54 -1.05
CA SER A 156 5.47 -18.35 -1.47
C SER A 156 6.24 -18.75 -0.21
N PRO A 157 6.62 -20.01 0.01
CA PRO A 157 7.65 -20.31 0.99
C PRO A 157 8.82 -19.42 0.63
N LEU A 158 9.35 -18.73 1.63
CA LEU A 158 10.61 -18.03 1.46
C LEU A 158 11.60 -19.07 0.95
N THR A 159 12.22 -18.80 -0.18
CA THR A 159 13.29 -19.66 -0.68
C THR A 159 14.33 -19.78 0.42
N ALA A 160 14.99 -20.92 0.52
CA ALA A 160 15.99 -21.21 1.55
C ALA A 160 17.10 -20.16 1.68
N ASP A 161 17.23 -19.29 0.67
CA ASP A 161 18.25 -18.24 0.59
C ASP A 161 17.95 -16.98 1.41
N TRP A 162 16.72 -16.85 1.94
CA TRP A 162 16.35 -15.71 2.78
C TRP A 162 16.40 -16.12 4.25
N ASN A 163 17.53 -15.82 4.90
CA ASN A 163 17.64 -15.94 6.35
C ASN A 163 16.95 -14.76 7.01
N TYR A 164 15.78 -14.97 7.63
CA TYR A 164 14.98 -13.95 8.31
C TYR A 164 14.92 -14.17 9.82
N PRO A 165 16.02 -13.99 10.52
CA PRO A 165 16.02 -14.17 11.98
C PRO A 165 15.38 -13.01 12.71
N THR A 166 15.11 -11.88 12.04
CA THR A 166 14.71 -10.63 12.68
C THR A 166 13.30 -10.20 12.28
N ILE A 167 12.63 -9.51 13.20
CA ILE A 167 11.38 -8.79 12.92
C ILE A 167 11.68 -7.79 11.80
N PRO A 168 10.87 -7.78 10.71
CA PRO A 168 11.05 -6.83 9.62
C PRO A 168 10.82 -5.39 10.09
N ASP A 169 11.35 -4.43 9.35
CA ASP A 169 10.87 -3.06 9.47
C ASP A 169 9.39 -3.02 9.12
N ILE A 170 8.57 -2.49 10.05
CA ILE A 170 7.11 -2.45 9.91
C ILE A 170 6.66 -1.01 9.75
N GLU A 171 6.10 -0.69 8.60
CA GLU A 171 5.38 0.55 8.35
C GLU A 171 3.88 0.28 8.38
N LEU A 172 3.13 1.01 9.23
CA LEU A 172 1.69 0.86 9.37
C LEU A 172 0.98 2.11 8.89
N MET A 173 0.01 1.95 8.00
CA MET A 173 -0.82 3.02 7.47
C MET A 173 -2.29 2.67 7.65
N GLY A 174 -3.08 3.60 8.23
CA GLY A 174 -4.53 3.47 8.26
C GLY A 174 -5.09 3.48 6.84
N TYR A 175 -6.07 2.63 6.56
CA TYR A 175 -6.73 2.63 5.26
C TYR A 175 -7.90 3.62 5.25
N PRO A 176 -8.07 4.41 4.16
CA PRO A 176 -9.15 5.38 4.03
C PRO A 176 -10.54 4.78 4.28
N HIS A 177 -11.43 5.59 4.82
CA HIS A 177 -12.84 5.25 5.17
C HIS A 177 -13.03 4.11 6.15
N SER A 178 -11.96 3.52 6.69
CA SER A 178 -12.11 2.40 7.59
C SER A 178 -11.12 2.46 8.75
N ILE A 179 -11.63 2.67 9.95
CA ILE A 179 -10.84 2.49 11.17
C ILE A 179 -10.52 1.02 11.43
N GLU A 180 -11.17 0.11 10.73
CA GLU A 180 -11.05 -1.35 10.86
C GLU A 180 -10.17 -1.96 9.75
N THR A 181 -9.44 -1.14 9.00
CA THR A 181 -8.53 -1.59 7.96
C THR A 181 -7.19 -0.86 8.07
N PHE A 182 -6.09 -1.56 7.88
CA PHE A 182 -4.75 -0.97 7.76
C PHE A 182 -3.92 -1.71 6.72
N LEU A 183 -2.93 -1.00 6.19
CA LEU A 183 -1.84 -1.57 5.40
C LEU A 183 -0.62 -1.73 6.31
N ALA A 184 -0.08 -2.95 6.37
CA ALA A 184 1.25 -3.23 6.90
C ALA A 184 2.22 -3.44 5.74
N ARG A 185 3.28 -2.64 5.68
CA ARG A 185 4.41 -2.87 4.80
C ARG A 185 5.55 -3.43 5.62
N LEU A 186 5.97 -4.62 5.27
CA LEU A 186 7.03 -5.36 5.96
C LEU A 186 8.25 -5.39 5.04
N THR A 187 9.39 -4.89 5.53
CA THR A 187 10.63 -4.90 4.77
C THR A 187 11.64 -5.81 5.44
N PHE A 188 11.98 -6.88 4.76
CA PHE A 188 13.03 -7.81 5.15
C PHE A 188 14.29 -7.50 4.35
N LYS A 189 15.46 -7.66 4.98
CA LYS A 189 16.76 -7.52 4.34
C LYS A 189 17.53 -8.82 4.49
N ASN A 190 18.18 -9.28 3.44
CA ASN A 190 19.13 -10.38 3.52
C ASN A 190 20.57 -9.88 3.70
N ALA A 191 21.50 -10.82 3.93
CA ALA A 191 22.91 -10.51 4.11
C ALA A 191 23.56 -9.87 2.86
N ALA A 192 23.01 -10.11 1.67
CA ALA A 192 23.48 -9.53 0.40
C ALA A 192 22.92 -8.11 0.15
N GLY A 193 22.07 -7.57 1.04
CA GLY A 193 21.47 -6.25 0.91
C GLY A 193 20.18 -6.20 0.08
N SER A 194 19.74 -7.32 -0.51
CA SER A 194 18.46 -7.37 -1.21
C SER A 194 17.30 -7.26 -0.22
N ARG A 195 16.20 -6.66 -0.67
CA ARG A 195 15.02 -6.44 0.15
C ARG A 195 13.83 -7.24 -0.38
N LEU A 196 13.13 -7.94 0.51
CA LEU A 196 11.78 -8.44 0.26
C LEU A 196 10.79 -7.50 0.94
N ILE A 197 9.85 -7.01 0.16
CA ILE A 197 8.79 -6.14 0.64
C ILE A 197 7.48 -6.89 0.53
N ILE A 198 6.74 -6.94 1.64
CA ILE A 198 5.42 -7.55 1.72
C ILE A 198 4.42 -6.45 2.13
N ASN A 199 3.49 -6.15 1.26
CA ASN A 199 2.37 -5.26 1.56
C ASN A 199 1.15 -6.12 1.92
N GLN A 200 0.71 -6.05 3.17
CA GLN A 200 -0.44 -6.78 3.68
C GLN A 200 -1.57 -5.81 4.04
N TYR A 201 -2.74 -6.07 3.49
CA TYR A 201 -3.96 -5.35 3.84
C TYR A 201 -4.74 -6.16 4.87
N TRP A 202 -4.91 -5.55 6.04
CA TRP A 202 -5.55 -6.17 7.19
C TRP A 202 -6.91 -5.56 7.44
N GLN A 203 -7.89 -6.39 7.76
CA GLN A 203 -9.24 -5.98 8.11
C GLN A 203 -9.77 -6.85 9.25
N HIS A 204 -10.63 -6.28 10.10
CA HIS A 204 -11.39 -7.08 11.07
C HIS A 204 -12.39 -7.99 10.36
N ASP A 205 -12.51 -9.22 10.84
CA ASP A 205 -13.64 -10.07 10.53
C ASP A 205 -14.86 -9.73 11.41
N ASP A 206 -15.94 -10.47 11.26
CA ASP A 206 -17.19 -10.27 12.03
C ASP A 206 -17.01 -10.54 13.54
N THR A 207 -15.96 -11.25 13.92
CA THR A 207 -15.61 -11.55 15.32
C THR A 207 -14.56 -10.59 15.89
N LYS A 208 -14.21 -9.53 15.15
CA LYS A 208 -13.20 -8.53 15.51
C LYS A 208 -11.76 -9.05 15.56
N ASN A 209 -11.48 -10.17 14.89
CA ASN A 209 -10.12 -10.63 14.70
C ASN A 209 -9.51 -10.00 13.44
N TRP A 210 -8.23 -9.67 13.51
CA TRP A 210 -7.50 -9.17 12.37
C TRP A 210 -7.20 -10.29 11.36
N GLN A 211 -7.53 -10.05 10.09
CA GLN A 211 -7.25 -10.96 8.99
C GLN A 211 -6.60 -10.22 7.81
N VAL A 212 -5.68 -10.89 7.13
CA VAL A 212 -5.11 -10.43 5.87
C VAL A 212 -6.14 -10.69 4.77
N VAL A 213 -6.58 -9.63 4.11
CA VAL A 213 -7.57 -9.70 3.02
C VAL A 213 -6.93 -9.60 1.65
N ALA A 214 -5.75 -8.97 1.56
CA ALA A 214 -4.94 -8.92 0.35
C ALA A 214 -3.45 -8.83 0.72
N GLU A 215 -2.60 -9.37 -0.14
CA GLU A 215 -1.14 -9.32 0.04
C GLU A 215 -0.45 -9.19 -1.32
N ARG A 216 0.64 -8.45 -1.36
CA ARG A 216 1.55 -8.38 -2.51
C ARG A 216 2.98 -8.43 -2.03
N ARG A 217 3.81 -9.19 -2.74
CA ARG A 217 5.25 -9.31 -2.50
C ARG A 217 6.03 -8.83 -3.71
N HIS A 218 7.17 -8.21 -3.44
CA HIS A 218 8.15 -7.88 -4.47
C HIS A 218 9.55 -7.80 -3.85
N THR A 219 10.56 -8.07 -4.67
CA THR A 219 11.98 -7.93 -4.30
C THR A 219 12.56 -6.67 -4.93
N GLN A 220 13.46 -6.02 -4.20
CA GLN A 220 14.24 -4.85 -4.66
C GLN A 220 15.72 -5.12 -4.46
#